data_8d040cec3df15a3224890d0182e74fd6
#
_entry.id   8d040cec3df15a3224890d0182e74fd6
#
_cell.length_a   1.000
_cell.length_b   1.000
_cell.length_c   1.000
_cell.angle_alpha   90.00
_cell.angle_beta   90.00
_cell.angle_gamma   90.00
#
_symmetry.space_group_name_H-M   'P 1'
#
loop_
_entity.id
_entity.type
_entity.pdbx_description
1 polymer ?
#
loop_
_entity_poly.entity_id
_entity_poly.type
_entity_poly.pdbx_seq_one_letter_code
_entity_poly.pdbx_strand_id
1 'polypeptide(L)'
;MDPAIVAFGFGIGLLVGMTGMGGASLMTPLLILIFGIQPVTAIGTDIFYAAVTKTFGGIQHLRAGTVHKGLAFWMAVGSVPAALAGVGVIDYLQRTVGEDELDGIVFGILGATLLVVGISTALRTIFIPDVIKERYALHLYRRHIIAAVSTGLVTGFVIGLTSAGSGTLIAIILIAVFRLTPQRVVGTDIFHAAVLLWAAGVAHWVGGNVDFGLAGTILIGSVPGVLVGGRLAFKSGKNLLRALLSLVLIASGIALVAKGDSAVVAVTIAFVSLIFGVVFTYILRREVKLPHGEGVRAWKLVSLPWARPDHVRQMAEMNARNNGDPGSRRDGGPAGGESQREAEPEGEESGSQAGER
;
A
#
# COMPACT_ATOMS: atom_id res chain seq x y z
N MET A 1 -20.60 -13.54 24.00
CA MET A 1 -19.75 -12.50 23.43
C MET A 1 -19.12 -11.70 24.56
N ASP A 2 -17.83 -11.59 24.61
CA ASP A 2 -17.14 -10.78 25.61
C ASP A 2 -17.17 -9.29 25.18
N PRO A 3 -17.81 -8.40 25.97
CA PRO A 3 -17.86 -6.97 25.66
C PRO A 3 -16.48 -6.33 25.52
N ALA A 4 -15.46 -6.84 26.22
CA ALA A 4 -14.10 -6.35 26.14
C ALA A 4 -13.49 -6.60 24.74
N ILE A 5 -13.76 -7.76 24.13
CA ILE A 5 -13.31 -8.09 22.78
C ILE A 5 -14.04 -7.25 21.73
N VAL A 6 -15.31 -6.94 21.92
CA VAL A 6 -16.06 -6.02 21.03
C VAL A 6 -15.47 -4.61 21.10
N ALA A 7 -15.24 -4.09 22.32
CA ALA A 7 -14.62 -2.77 22.52
C ALA A 7 -13.21 -2.71 21.94
N PHE A 8 -12.42 -3.77 22.13
CA PHE A 8 -11.10 -3.93 21.53
C PHE A 8 -11.17 -3.92 20.01
N GLY A 9 -12.08 -4.72 19.42
CA GLY A 9 -12.35 -4.73 17.99
C GLY A 9 -12.70 -3.35 17.46
N PHE A 10 -13.54 -2.59 18.17
CA PHE A 10 -13.87 -1.21 17.81
C PHE A 10 -12.62 -0.30 17.81
N GLY A 11 -11.78 -0.37 18.86
CA GLY A 11 -10.55 0.40 18.96
C GLY A 11 -9.58 0.09 17.80
N ILE A 12 -9.36 -1.20 17.51
CA ILE A 12 -8.53 -1.61 16.37
C ILE A 12 -9.15 -1.16 15.06
N GLY A 13 -10.47 -1.36 14.87
CA GLY A 13 -11.18 -0.90 13.68
C GLY A 13 -11.04 0.61 13.46
N LEU A 14 -11.12 1.40 14.54
CA LEU A 14 -10.91 2.84 14.49
C LEU A 14 -9.49 3.18 13.96
N LEU A 15 -8.47 2.56 14.52
CA LEU A 15 -7.07 2.75 14.08
C LEU A 15 -6.86 2.33 12.62
N VAL A 16 -7.47 1.20 12.21
CA VAL A 16 -7.45 0.71 10.82
C VAL A 16 -8.07 1.74 9.88
N GLY A 17 -9.27 2.23 10.22
CA GLY A 17 -9.99 3.22 9.43
C GLY A 17 -9.22 4.53 9.31
N MET A 18 -8.60 5.00 10.41
CA MET A 18 -7.82 6.24 10.43
C MET A 18 -6.51 6.14 9.63
N THR A 19 -5.83 5.00 9.67
CA THR A 19 -4.52 4.84 9.02
C THR A 19 -4.63 4.41 7.56
N GLY A 20 -5.71 3.76 7.17
CA GLY A 20 -5.90 3.20 5.82
C GLY A 20 -4.92 2.08 5.46
N MET A 21 -4.06 1.64 6.40
CA MET A 21 -2.99 0.67 6.15
C MET A 21 -3.35 -0.77 6.56
N GLY A 22 -4.61 -1.04 6.91
CA GLY A 22 -5.02 -2.38 7.35
C GLY A 22 -4.39 -2.79 8.68
N GLY A 23 -5.17 -2.80 9.78
CA GLY A 23 -4.70 -3.06 11.13
C GLY A 23 -4.36 -4.51 11.46
N ALA A 24 -4.26 -5.38 10.46
CA ALA A 24 -3.93 -6.78 10.64
C ALA A 24 -2.63 -6.99 11.44
N SER A 25 -1.65 -6.09 11.28
CA SER A 25 -0.41 -6.20 12.05
C SER A 25 -0.53 -5.90 13.55
N LEU A 26 -1.64 -5.29 14.00
CA LEU A 26 -1.88 -4.99 15.42
C LEU A 26 -2.76 -6.02 16.12
N MET A 27 -3.67 -6.65 15.38
CA MET A 27 -4.68 -7.52 15.95
C MET A 27 -4.03 -8.74 16.64
N THR A 28 -3.23 -9.50 15.91
CA THR A 28 -2.56 -10.70 16.41
C THR A 28 -1.77 -10.45 17.70
N PRO A 29 -0.81 -9.49 17.76
CA PRO A 29 -0.01 -9.31 18.97
C PRO A 29 -0.84 -8.85 20.16
N LEU A 30 -1.87 -8.04 19.94
CA LEU A 30 -2.71 -7.56 21.02
C LEU A 30 -3.68 -8.64 21.53
N LEU A 31 -4.17 -9.53 20.67
CA LEU A 31 -4.92 -10.73 21.08
C LEU A 31 -4.08 -11.62 22.01
N ILE A 32 -2.82 -11.81 21.68
CA ILE A 32 -1.88 -12.60 22.47
C ILE A 32 -1.54 -11.91 23.80
N LEU A 33 -1.16 -10.62 23.73
CA LEU A 33 -0.62 -9.92 24.89
C LEU A 33 -1.68 -9.47 25.90
N ILE A 34 -2.89 -9.11 25.41
CA ILE A 34 -3.96 -8.58 26.28
C ILE A 34 -4.94 -9.69 26.68
N PHE A 35 -5.30 -10.56 25.75
CA PHE A 35 -6.33 -11.59 25.99
C PHE A 35 -5.76 -12.99 26.24
N GLY A 36 -4.44 -13.16 26.11
CA GLY A 36 -3.77 -14.45 26.34
C GLY A 36 -4.18 -15.54 25.33
N ILE A 37 -4.65 -15.15 24.14
CA ILE A 37 -5.03 -16.11 23.09
C ILE A 37 -3.77 -16.83 22.60
N GLN A 38 -3.88 -18.14 22.40
CA GLN A 38 -2.79 -18.94 21.85
C GLN A 38 -2.28 -18.35 20.52
N PRO A 39 -0.96 -18.26 20.30
CA PRO A 39 -0.36 -17.56 19.16
C PRO A 39 -0.90 -18.02 17.81
N VAL A 40 -0.97 -19.33 17.58
CA VAL A 40 -1.43 -19.90 16.31
C VAL A 40 -2.90 -19.59 16.06
N THR A 41 -3.75 -19.69 17.09
CA THR A 41 -5.18 -19.33 17.00
C THR A 41 -5.37 -17.85 16.76
N ALA A 42 -4.57 -17.00 17.41
CA ALA A 42 -4.62 -15.55 17.20
C ALA A 42 -4.24 -15.20 15.74
N ILE A 43 -3.18 -15.83 15.19
CA ILE A 43 -2.75 -15.64 13.80
C ILE A 43 -3.84 -16.07 12.82
N GLY A 44 -4.34 -17.31 12.94
CA GLY A 44 -5.36 -17.86 12.03
C GLY A 44 -6.65 -17.05 12.05
N THR A 45 -7.11 -16.67 13.24
CA THR A 45 -8.31 -15.85 13.44
C THR A 45 -8.16 -14.45 12.85
N ASP A 46 -6.98 -13.82 13.04
CA ASP A 46 -6.69 -12.50 12.47
C ASP A 46 -6.59 -12.55 10.94
N ILE A 47 -5.94 -13.56 10.37
CA ILE A 47 -5.87 -13.77 8.90
C ILE A 47 -7.28 -13.88 8.33
N PHE A 48 -8.15 -14.68 8.95
CA PHE A 48 -9.53 -14.85 8.49
C PHE A 48 -10.33 -13.56 8.61
N TYR A 49 -10.27 -12.89 9.76
CA TYR A 49 -10.86 -11.56 9.98
C TYR A 49 -10.38 -10.54 8.93
N ALA A 50 -9.08 -10.49 8.70
CA ALA A 50 -8.49 -9.56 7.73
C ALA A 50 -8.90 -9.89 6.29
N ALA A 51 -9.07 -11.17 5.92
CA ALA A 51 -9.59 -11.59 4.63
C ALA A 51 -10.99 -11.01 4.38
N VAL A 52 -11.88 -11.15 5.36
CA VAL A 52 -13.25 -10.63 5.29
C VAL A 52 -13.23 -9.10 5.13
N THR A 53 -12.54 -8.40 6.02
CA THR A 53 -12.51 -6.91 6.02
C THR A 53 -11.86 -6.34 4.77
N LYS A 54 -10.76 -6.93 4.28
CA LYS A 54 -10.08 -6.48 3.06
C LYS A 54 -10.84 -6.81 1.77
N THR A 55 -11.75 -7.77 1.79
CA THR A 55 -12.62 -8.05 0.65
C THR A 55 -13.48 -6.83 0.33
N PHE A 56 -14.11 -6.23 1.33
CA PHE A 56 -14.92 -5.02 1.13
C PHE A 56 -14.07 -3.84 0.61
N GLY A 57 -12.91 -3.62 1.23
CA GLY A 57 -11.97 -2.59 0.76
C GLY A 57 -11.45 -2.85 -0.65
N GLY A 58 -11.09 -4.10 -0.96
CA GLY A 58 -10.59 -4.52 -2.26
C GLY A 58 -11.62 -4.31 -3.38
N ILE A 59 -12.89 -4.67 -3.15
CA ILE A 59 -13.98 -4.43 -4.11
C ILE A 59 -14.18 -2.92 -4.33
N GLN A 60 -14.15 -2.13 -3.27
CA GLN A 60 -14.29 -0.67 -3.38
C GLN A 60 -13.16 -0.06 -4.22
N HIS A 61 -11.91 -0.43 -3.96
CA HIS A 61 -10.75 0.04 -4.72
C HIS A 61 -10.73 -0.48 -6.16
N LEU A 62 -11.23 -1.71 -6.39
CA LEU A 62 -11.37 -2.27 -7.73
C LEU A 62 -12.37 -1.47 -8.56
N ARG A 63 -13.54 -1.11 -7.97
CA ARG A 63 -14.57 -0.27 -8.59
C ARG A 63 -14.07 1.16 -8.84
N ALA A 64 -13.28 1.70 -7.91
CA ALA A 64 -12.68 3.03 -8.04
C ALA A 64 -11.52 3.10 -9.06
N GLY A 65 -11.11 1.97 -9.68
CA GLY A 65 -10.04 1.93 -10.67
C GLY A 65 -8.63 2.19 -10.10
N THR A 66 -8.46 2.15 -8.78
CA THR A 66 -7.18 2.39 -8.11
C THR A 66 -6.28 1.15 -8.05
N VAL A 67 -6.79 -0.03 -8.41
CA VAL A 67 -6.05 -1.29 -8.40
C VAL A 67 -5.25 -1.46 -9.68
N HIS A 68 -3.94 -1.74 -9.56
CA HIS A 68 -3.13 -2.19 -10.68
C HIS A 68 -3.26 -3.71 -10.85
N LYS A 69 -4.31 -4.16 -11.58
CA LYS A 69 -4.71 -5.57 -11.71
C LYS A 69 -3.56 -6.50 -12.10
N GLY A 70 -2.76 -6.11 -13.11
CA GLY A 70 -1.63 -6.95 -13.56
C GLY A 70 -0.55 -7.13 -12.50
N LEU A 71 -0.25 -6.09 -11.72
CA LEU A 71 0.72 -6.19 -10.62
C LEU A 71 0.17 -7.05 -9.48
N ALA A 72 -1.09 -6.82 -9.07
CA ALA A 72 -1.75 -7.63 -8.04
C ALA A 72 -1.79 -9.11 -8.43
N PHE A 73 -2.05 -9.43 -9.70
CA PHE A 73 -2.05 -10.80 -10.20
C PHE A 73 -0.68 -11.48 -10.08
N TRP A 74 0.40 -10.82 -10.55
CA TRP A 74 1.73 -11.40 -10.48
C TRP A 74 2.27 -11.50 -9.04
N MET A 75 1.89 -10.56 -8.18
CA MET A 75 2.15 -10.68 -6.74
C MET A 75 1.39 -11.87 -6.14
N ALA A 76 0.12 -12.09 -6.52
CA ALA A 76 -0.68 -13.21 -6.03
C ALA A 76 -0.11 -14.58 -6.48
N VAL A 77 0.42 -14.66 -7.71
CA VAL A 77 1.11 -15.87 -8.21
C VAL A 77 2.28 -16.27 -7.30
N GLY A 78 3.01 -15.31 -6.74
CA GLY A 78 4.07 -15.59 -5.77
C GLY A 78 3.55 -15.79 -4.36
N SER A 79 2.63 -14.93 -3.90
CA SER A 79 2.24 -14.86 -2.50
C SER A 79 1.30 -15.96 -2.05
N VAL A 80 0.36 -16.39 -2.91
CA VAL A 80 -0.59 -17.46 -2.53
C VAL A 80 0.12 -18.77 -2.23
N PRO A 81 0.96 -19.35 -3.11
CA PRO A 81 1.67 -20.58 -2.78
C PRO A 81 2.64 -20.41 -1.60
N ALA A 82 3.27 -19.24 -1.48
CA ALA A 82 4.17 -18.96 -0.37
C ALA A 82 3.44 -18.85 0.97
N ALA A 83 2.25 -18.26 0.99
CA ALA A 83 1.44 -18.21 2.21
C ALA A 83 0.95 -19.60 2.62
N LEU A 84 0.51 -20.42 1.67
CA LEU A 84 0.15 -21.81 1.94
C LEU A 84 1.34 -22.59 2.50
N ALA A 85 2.56 -22.36 1.99
CA ALA A 85 3.78 -22.94 2.55
C ALA A 85 4.04 -22.43 3.98
N GLY A 86 3.83 -21.14 4.26
CA GLY A 86 3.95 -20.57 5.62
C GLY A 86 2.97 -21.21 6.60
N VAL A 87 1.70 -21.36 6.21
CA VAL A 87 0.70 -22.06 7.02
C VAL A 87 1.09 -23.53 7.21
N GLY A 88 1.59 -24.19 6.16
CA GLY A 88 2.08 -25.57 6.24
C GLY A 88 3.25 -25.75 7.20
N VAL A 89 4.12 -24.75 7.34
CA VAL A 89 5.18 -24.75 8.36
C VAL A 89 4.59 -24.72 9.77
N ILE A 90 3.57 -23.86 10.02
CA ILE A 90 2.88 -23.82 11.32
C ILE A 90 2.22 -25.18 11.61
N ASP A 91 1.48 -25.75 10.66
CA ASP A 91 0.83 -27.04 10.81
C ASP A 91 1.83 -28.17 11.06
N TYR A 92 2.97 -28.15 10.37
CA TYR A 92 4.07 -29.10 10.61
C TYR A 92 4.65 -28.98 12.03
N LEU A 93 4.89 -27.74 12.48
CA LEU A 93 5.41 -27.49 13.83
C LEU A 93 4.41 -27.93 14.90
N GLN A 94 3.11 -27.65 14.72
CA GLN A 94 2.06 -28.10 15.64
C GLN A 94 2.02 -29.64 15.83
N ARG A 95 2.40 -30.40 14.79
CA ARG A 95 2.41 -31.87 14.84
C ARG A 95 3.70 -32.48 15.38
N THR A 96 4.80 -31.73 15.37
CA THR A 96 6.14 -32.23 15.63
C THR A 96 6.77 -31.77 16.92
N VAL A 97 6.37 -30.59 17.42
CA VAL A 97 6.90 -29.98 18.65
C VAL A 97 5.82 -29.86 19.72
N GLY A 98 6.21 -29.78 20.99
CA GLY A 98 5.31 -29.52 22.11
C GLY A 98 4.71 -28.10 22.07
N GLU A 99 3.58 -27.91 22.76
CA GLU A 99 2.85 -26.63 22.76
C GLU A 99 3.73 -25.46 23.24
N ASP A 100 4.48 -25.63 24.34
CA ASP A 100 5.36 -24.59 24.90
C ASP A 100 6.48 -24.21 23.92
N GLU A 101 7.09 -25.18 23.26
CA GLU A 101 8.13 -24.97 22.27
C GLU A 101 7.58 -24.29 21.02
N LEU A 102 6.41 -24.72 20.55
CA LEU A 102 5.69 -24.10 19.45
C LEU A 102 5.41 -22.61 19.75
N ASP A 103 4.87 -22.32 20.91
CA ASP A 103 4.55 -20.93 21.33
C ASP A 103 5.82 -20.08 21.34
N GLY A 104 6.94 -20.60 21.87
CA GLY A 104 8.23 -19.92 21.85
C GLY A 104 8.73 -19.60 20.45
N ILE A 105 8.61 -20.55 19.51
CA ILE A 105 8.97 -20.37 18.10
C ILE A 105 8.07 -19.29 17.46
N VAL A 106 6.76 -19.40 17.62
CA VAL A 106 5.80 -18.46 17.03
C VAL A 106 5.95 -17.06 17.60
N PHE A 107 6.15 -16.91 18.91
CA PHE A 107 6.47 -15.63 19.54
C PHE A 107 7.73 -15.01 18.95
N GLY A 108 8.79 -15.82 18.73
CA GLY A 108 10.03 -15.35 18.12
C GLY A 108 9.83 -14.82 16.71
N ILE A 109 9.17 -15.60 15.85
CA ILE A 109 8.90 -15.23 14.46
C ILE A 109 7.99 -13.98 14.39
N LEU A 110 6.90 -13.97 15.14
CA LEU A 110 5.94 -12.87 15.16
C LEU A 110 6.57 -11.61 15.72
N GLY A 111 7.26 -11.70 16.87
CA GLY A 111 7.91 -10.57 17.49
C GLY A 111 8.98 -9.93 16.60
N ALA A 112 9.85 -10.75 15.99
CA ALA A 112 10.86 -10.27 15.06
C ALA A 112 10.22 -9.60 13.81
N THR A 113 9.17 -10.20 13.27
CA THR A 113 8.43 -9.62 12.13
C THR A 113 7.82 -8.25 12.49
N LEU A 114 7.21 -8.15 13.67
CA LEU A 114 6.63 -6.89 14.17
C LEU A 114 7.68 -5.81 14.38
N LEU A 115 8.85 -6.15 14.90
CA LEU A 115 9.97 -5.22 15.04
C LEU A 115 10.38 -4.65 13.68
N VAL A 116 10.56 -5.51 12.69
CA VAL A 116 10.94 -5.06 11.34
C VAL A 116 9.85 -4.19 10.70
N VAL A 117 8.58 -4.61 10.81
CA VAL A 117 7.44 -3.82 10.31
C VAL A 117 7.33 -2.48 11.02
N GLY A 118 7.45 -2.46 12.34
CA GLY A 118 7.39 -1.26 13.17
C GLY A 118 8.52 -0.28 12.85
N ILE A 119 9.77 -0.77 12.82
CA ILE A 119 10.95 0.03 12.47
C ILE A 119 10.82 0.55 11.03
N SER A 120 10.42 -0.28 10.08
CA SER A 120 10.22 0.13 8.68
C SER A 120 9.15 1.21 8.56
N THR A 121 8.07 1.11 9.36
CA THR A 121 7.00 2.13 9.41
C THR A 121 7.50 3.44 9.99
N ALA A 122 8.28 3.39 11.06
CA ALA A 122 8.90 4.57 11.69
C ALA A 122 9.86 5.25 10.71
N LEU A 123 10.78 4.50 10.10
CA LEU A 123 11.73 5.01 9.11
C LEU A 123 11.02 5.65 7.91
N ARG A 124 9.96 5.00 7.41
CA ARG A 124 9.15 5.57 6.33
C ARG A 124 8.52 6.89 6.72
N THR A 125 8.05 7.02 7.95
CA THR A 125 7.40 8.24 8.43
C THR A 125 8.39 9.40 8.57
N ILE A 126 9.66 9.10 8.89
CA ILE A 126 10.71 10.11 9.14
C ILE A 126 11.45 10.47 7.84
N PHE A 127 11.81 9.47 7.01
CA PHE A 127 12.78 9.64 5.92
C PHE A 127 12.20 9.66 4.51
N ILE A 128 10.91 9.34 4.31
CA ILE A 128 10.29 9.31 2.98
C ILE A 128 9.06 10.24 2.92
N PRO A 129 9.25 11.56 3.03
CA PRO A 129 8.26 12.49 2.55
C PRO A 129 8.64 12.86 1.11
N ASP A 130 7.79 12.60 0.13
CA ASP A 130 7.74 13.25 -1.20
C ASP A 130 8.91 13.08 -2.20
N VAL A 131 9.95 12.28 -1.95
CA VAL A 131 11.14 12.21 -2.83
C VAL A 131 10.97 11.30 -4.04
N ILE A 132 9.98 10.41 -4.08
CA ILE A 132 9.85 9.44 -5.17
C ILE A 132 8.93 10.00 -6.26
N LYS A 133 9.49 10.29 -7.45
CA LYS A 133 8.71 10.64 -8.65
C LYS A 133 7.74 9.50 -8.99
N GLU A 134 6.46 9.76 -8.82
CA GLU A 134 5.37 8.82 -9.06
C GLU A 134 5.22 8.51 -10.56
N ARG A 135 4.84 7.27 -10.89
CA ARG A 135 4.48 6.87 -12.24
C ARG A 135 2.98 6.63 -12.33
N TYR A 136 2.30 7.40 -13.17
CA TYR A 136 0.87 7.24 -13.39
C TYR A 136 0.53 5.96 -14.18
N ALA A 137 1.40 5.52 -15.07
CA ALA A 137 1.23 4.29 -15.84
C ALA A 137 2.48 3.40 -15.70
N LEU A 138 2.29 2.19 -15.17
CA LEU A 138 3.32 1.17 -15.10
C LEU A 138 3.06 0.11 -16.18
N HIS A 139 3.96 0.04 -17.18
CA HIS A 139 4.00 -1.10 -18.10
C HIS A 139 4.81 -2.22 -17.47
N LEU A 140 4.20 -3.41 -17.39
CA LEU A 140 4.85 -4.58 -16.80
C LEU A 140 5.83 -5.21 -17.80
N TYR A 141 7.11 -4.92 -17.62
CA TYR A 141 8.18 -5.65 -18.29
C TYR A 141 8.56 -6.89 -17.48
N ARG A 142 9.25 -7.85 -18.11
CA ARG A 142 9.69 -9.10 -17.45
C ARG A 142 10.36 -8.86 -16.08
N ARG A 143 11.19 -7.84 -15.95
CA ARG A 143 11.83 -7.44 -14.67
C ARG A 143 10.82 -7.05 -13.59
N HIS A 144 9.71 -6.38 -13.97
CA HIS A 144 8.66 -6.00 -13.02
C HIS A 144 7.84 -7.20 -12.60
N ILE A 145 7.62 -8.16 -13.50
CA ILE A 145 6.95 -9.43 -13.20
C ILE A 145 7.77 -10.23 -12.19
N ILE A 146 9.08 -10.41 -12.45
CA ILE A 146 9.98 -11.11 -11.53
C ILE A 146 9.98 -10.42 -10.16
N ALA A 147 10.10 -9.09 -10.11
CA ALA A 147 10.04 -8.34 -8.86
C ALA A 147 8.70 -8.49 -8.15
N ALA A 148 7.57 -8.52 -8.87
CA ALA A 148 6.24 -8.72 -8.31
C ALA A 148 6.08 -10.12 -7.70
N VAL A 149 6.48 -11.16 -8.43
CA VAL A 149 6.43 -12.55 -7.96
C VAL A 149 7.35 -12.73 -6.75
N SER A 150 8.59 -12.23 -6.79
CA SER A 150 9.52 -12.32 -5.66
C SER A 150 9.01 -11.56 -4.42
N THR A 151 8.43 -10.36 -4.62
CA THR A 151 7.78 -9.62 -3.53
C THR A 151 6.62 -10.41 -2.95
N GLY A 152 5.77 -10.96 -3.83
CA GLY A 152 4.66 -11.80 -3.42
C GLY A 152 5.14 -13.01 -2.61
N LEU A 153 6.17 -13.72 -3.09
CA LEU A 153 6.71 -14.92 -2.45
C LEU A 153 7.18 -14.61 -1.02
N VAL A 154 7.99 -13.57 -0.84
CA VAL A 154 8.50 -13.18 0.48
C VAL A 154 7.37 -12.72 1.40
N THR A 155 6.54 -11.79 0.94
CA THR A 155 5.46 -11.24 1.78
C THR A 155 4.38 -12.28 2.07
N GLY A 156 4.07 -13.15 1.11
CA GLY A 156 3.11 -14.23 1.30
C GLY A 156 3.56 -15.22 2.36
N PHE A 157 4.82 -15.66 2.32
CA PHE A 157 5.37 -16.56 3.31
C PHE A 157 5.33 -15.98 4.73
N VAL A 158 5.79 -14.71 4.88
CA VAL A 158 5.76 -14.01 6.18
C VAL A 158 4.34 -13.85 6.70
N ILE A 159 3.39 -13.46 5.83
CA ILE A 159 1.99 -13.26 6.22
C ILE A 159 1.32 -14.58 6.60
N GLY A 160 1.60 -15.67 5.87
CA GLY A 160 1.11 -17.00 6.21
C GLY A 160 1.57 -17.49 7.57
N LEU A 161 2.79 -17.13 7.99
CA LEU A 161 3.34 -17.44 9.31
C LEU A 161 2.84 -16.55 10.44
N THR A 162 2.55 -15.26 10.17
CA THR A 162 2.46 -14.25 11.23
C THR A 162 1.23 -13.37 11.17
N SER A 163 0.45 -13.42 10.09
CA SER A 163 -0.58 -12.40 9.76
C SER A 163 -0.02 -10.98 9.62
N ALA A 164 1.17 -10.68 10.14
CA ALA A 164 1.75 -9.36 10.19
C ALA A 164 2.42 -8.96 8.87
N GLY A 165 2.42 -7.67 8.55
CA GLY A 165 3.17 -7.11 7.41
C GLY A 165 2.36 -6.86 6.16
N SER A 166 1.11 -7.33 6.06
CA SER A 166 0.22 -6.91 4.97
C SER A 166 -0.11 -5.44 5.15
N GLY A 167 0.20 -4.63 4.16
CA GLY A 167 -0.06 -3.19 4.17
C GLY A 167 1.21 -2.36 4.27
N THR A 168 2.07 -2.54 5.27
CA THR A 168 3.26 -1.70 5.41
C THR A 168 4.41 -2.17 4.53
N LEU A 169 4.78 -3.45 4.61
CA LEU A 169 5.89 -4.00 3.81
C LEU A 169 5.57 -3.93 2.32
N ILE A 170 4.36 -4.37 1.94
CA ILE A 170 3.91 -4.32 0.54
C ILE A 170 3.88 -2.88 0.05
N ALA A 171 3.32 -1.94 0.82
CA ALA A 171 3.26 -0.54 0.42
C ALA A 171 4.64 0.09 0.21
N ILE A 172 5.62 -0.22 1.07
CA ILE A 172 7.01 0.25 0.89
C ILE A 172 7.57 -0.26 -0.44
N ILE A 173 7.39 -1.55 -0.73
CA ILE A 173 7.89 -2.15 -1.97
C ILE A 173 7.16 -1.58 -3.19
N LEU A 174 5.84 -1.40 -3.12
CA LEU A 174 5.05 -0.82 -4.21
C LEU A 174 5.50 0.62 -4.54
N ILE A 175 5.84 1.40 -3.53
CA ILE A 175 6.36 2.76 -3.72
C ILE A 175 7.80 2.70 -4.25
N ALA A 176 8.67 1.94 -3.60
CA ALA A 176 10.09 1.96 -3.87
C ALA A 176 10.49 1.30 -5.20
N VAL A 177 9.90 0.12 -5.48
CA VAL A 177 10.23 -0.67 -6.67
C VAL A 177 9.37 -0.28 -7.87
N PHE A 178 8.05 -0.13 -7.65
CA PHE A 178 7.09 0.09 -8.73
C PHE A 178 6.71 1.55 -8.92
N ARG A 179 7.01 2.43 -7.94
CA ARG A 179 6.76 3.89 -8.00
C ARG A 179 5.30 4.23 -8.26
N LEU A 180 4.37 3.45 -7.70
CA LEU A 180 2.95 3.71 -7.83
C LEU A 180 2.53 4.95 -7.04
N THR A 181 1.50 5.64 -7.53
CA THR A 181 0.86 6.72 -6.77
C THR A 181 0.25 6.20 -5.46
N PRO A 182 0.14 7.00 -4.39
CA PRO A 182 -0.36 6.55 -3.09
C PRO A 182 -1.72 5.86 -3.17
N GLN A 183 -2.65 6.37 -3.99
CA GLN A 183 -3.97 5.76 -4.16
C GLN A 183 -3.86 4.36 -4.80
N ARG A 184 -2.96 4.20 -5.80
CA ARG A 184 -2.73 2.90 -6.45
C ARG A 184 -1.98 1.94 -5.56
N VAL A 185 -1.09 2.43 -4.70
CA VAL A 185 -0.42 1.61 -3.68
C VAL A 185 -1.45 0.99 -2.75
N VAL A 186 -2.31 1.82 -2.15
CA VAL A 186 -3.34 1.36 -1.22
C VAL A 186 -4.33 0.41 -1.90
N GLY A 187 -4.84 0.78 -3.08
CA GLY A 187 -5.79 -0.06 -3.81
C GLY A 187 -5.21 -1.41 -4.23
N THR A 188 -3.98 -1.41 -4.75
CA THR A 188 -3.31 -2.65 -5.18
C THR A 188 -2.95 -3.54 -4.01
N ASP A 189 -2.47 -2.96 -2.89
CA ASP A 189 -2.15 -3.70 -1.66
C ASP A 189 -3.40 -4.33 -1.06
N ILE A 190 -4.48 -3.57 -0.83
CA ILE A 190 -5.71 -4.10 -0.21
C ILE A 190 -6.32 -5.21 -1.06
N PHE A 191 -6.38 -5.03 -2.39
CA PHE A 191 -6.93 -6.04 -3.29
C PHE A 191 -6.07 -7.31 -3.32
N HIS A 192 -4.75 -7.17 -3.46
CA HIS A 192 -3.81 -8.29 -3.43
C HIS A 192 -3.87 -9.03 -2.08
N ALA A 193 -3.85 -8.27 -0.97
CA ALA A 193 -3.92 -8.83 0.35
C ALA A 193 -5.25 -9.57 0.61
N ALA A 194 -6.38 -9.10 0.07
CA ALA A 194 -7.63 -9.85 0.16
C ALA A 194 -7.50 -11.24 -0.45
N VAL A 195 -6.96 -11.35 -1.67
CA VAL A 195 -6.74 -12.65 -2.34
C VAL A 195 -5.81 -13.56 -1.54
N LEU A 196 -4.68 -13.01 -1.09
CA LEU A 196 -3.69 -13.73 -0.30
C LEU A 196 -4.26 -14.24 1.03
N LEU A 197 -4.96 -13.37 1.76
CA LEU A 197 -5.50 -13.68 3.09
C LEU A 197 -6.64 -14.70 3.03
N TRP A 198 -7.43 -14.73 1.96
CA TRP A 198 -8.40 -15.81 1.76
C TRP A 198 -7.72 -17.15 1.58
N ALA A 199 -6.65 -17.24 0.79
CA ALA A 199 -5.91 -18.47 0.62
C ALA A 199 -5.28 -18.95 1.95
N ALA A 200 -4.61 -18.05 2.68
CA ALA A 200 -4.02 -18.35 3.98
C ALA A 200 -5.10 -18.63 5.05
N GLY A 201 -6.19 -17.86 5.07
CA GLY A 201 -7.28 -18.01 6.04
C GLY A 201 -8.02 -19.36 5.90
N VAL A 202 -8.29 -19.78 4.66
CA VAL A 202 -8.86 -21.11 4.40
C VAL A 202 -7.89 -22.21 4.84
N ALA A 203 -6.58 -22.05 4.60
CA ALA A 203 -5.59 -23.01 5.03
C ALA A 203 -5.51 -23.11 6.57
N HIS A 204 -5.50 -21.97 7.28
CA HIS A 204 -5.57 -21.96 8.75
C HIS A 204 -6.89 -22.53 9.29
N TRP A 205 -7.99 -22.28 8.59
CA TRP A 205 -9.28 -22.87 8.94
C TRP A 205 -9.24 -24.40 8.84
N VAL A 206 -8.75 -24.93 7.73
CA VAL A 206 -8.59 -26.40 7.55
C VAL A 206 -7.66 -26.98 8.60
N GLY A 207 -6.61 -26.25 9.01
CA GLY A 207 -5.70 -26.61 10.10
C GLY A 207 -6.32 -26.48 11.50
N GLY A 208 -7.58 -26.02 11.65
CA GLY A 208 -8.23 -25.85 12.95
C GLY A 208 -7.79 -24.63 13.75
N ASN A 209 -7.05 -23.71 13.14
CA ASN A 209 -6.42 -22.56 13.78
C ASN A 209 -7.29 -21.30 13.80
N VAL A 210 -8.57 -21.37 13.39
CA VAL A 210 -9.47 -20.22 13.33
C VAL A 210 -10.59 -20.37 14.37
N ASP A 211 -10.66 -19.42 15.28
CA ASP A 211 -11.81 -19.26 16.18
C ASP A 211 -12.82 -18.30 15.56
N PHE A 212 -13.90 -18.86 14.99
CA PHE A 212 -14.98 -18.07 14.36
C PHE A 212 -15.79 -17.25 15.37
N GLY A 213 -15.89 -17.69 16.63
CA GLY A 213 -16.55 -16.95 17.69
C GLY A 213 -15.79 -15.66 18.00
N LEU A 214 -14.47 -15.79 18.13
CA LEU A 214 -13.56 -14.67 18.32
C LEU A 214 -13.57 -13.74 17.08
N ALA A 215 -13.41 -14.29 15.87
CA ALA A 215 -13.44 -13.51 14.64
C ALA A 215 -14.74 -12.72 14.47
N GLY A 216 -15.88 -13.36 14.71
CA GLY A 216 -17.20 -12.73 14.65
C GLY A 216 -17.37 -11.60 15.68
N THR A 217 -16.93 -11.84 16.93
CA THR A 217 -16.97 -10.83 18.00
C THR A 217 -16.12 -9.61 17.67
N ILE A 218 -14.92 -9.83 17.13
CA ILE A 218 -14.05 -8.76 16.66
C ILE A 218 -14.67 -8.00 15.48
N LEU A 219 -15.30 -8.68 14.52
CA LEU A 219 -15.97 -8.06 13.37
C LEU A 219 -17.10 -7.12 13.80
N ILE A 220 -17.91 -7.51 14.80
CA ILE A 220 -18.99 -6.68 15.33
C ILE A 220 -18.47 -5.35 15.87
N GLY A 221 -17.33 -5.35 16.56
CA GLY A 221 -16.70 -4.12 17.05
C GLY A 221 -15.99 -3.34 15.94
N SER A 222 -15.17 -4.04 15.12
CA SER A 222 -14.27 -3.38 14.19
C SER A 222 -14.96 -2.75 12.99
N VAL A 223 -16.05 -3.31 12.48
CA VAL A 223 -16.77 -2.72 11.34
C VAL A 223 -17.24 -1.29 11.63
N PRO A 224 -17.99 -1.02 12.73
CA PRO A 224 -18.32 0.35 13.10
C PRO A 224 -17.07 1.18 13.42
N GLY A 225 -16.05 0.59 14.05
CA GLY A 225 -14.77 1.25 14.30
C GLY A 225 -14.12 1.77 13.03
N VAL A 226 -13.99 0.94 11.97
CA VAL A 226 -13.43 1.33 10.67
C VAL A 226 -14.22 2.47 10.03
N LEU A 227 -15.55 2.44 10.08
CA LEU A 227 -16.40 3.48 9.52
C LEU A 227 -16.20 4.82 10.22
N VAL A 228 -16.13 4.82 11.55
CA VAL A 228 -15.84 6.01 12.35
C VAL A 228 -14.42 6.49 12.12
N GLY A 229 -13.45 5.59 12.14
CA GLY A 229 -12.03 5.88 11.91
C GLY A 229 -11.78 6.50 10.53
N GLY A 230 -12.41 5.98 9.49
CA GLY A 230 -12.31 6.54 8.14
C GLY A 230 -12.80 7.98 8.05
N ARG A 231 -13.86 8.36 8.79
CA ARG A 231 -14.33 9.75 8.87
C ARG A 231 -13.36 10.64 9.64
N LEU A 232 -12.75 10.13 10.70
CA LEU A 232 -11.77 10.86 11.52
C LEU A 232 -10.42 11.03 10.81
N ALA A 233 -10.08 10.15 9.87
CA ALA A 233 -8.83 10.21 9.11
C ALA A 233 -8.61 11.55 8.38
N PHE A 234 -9.68 12.22 7.98
CA PHE A 234 -9.61 13.53 7.32
C PHE A 234 -9.20 14.67 8.27
N LYS A 235 -9.40 14.49 9.60
CA LYS A 235 -9.10 15.51 10.62
C LYS A 235 -7.77 15.29 11.33
N SER A 236 -7.20 14.08 11.25
CA SER A 236 -6.00 13.71 11.99
C SER A 236 -4.75 13.78 11.12
N GLY A 237 -3.66 14.25 11.68
CA GLY A 237 -2.35 14.26 11.03
C GLY A 237 -1.87 12.83 10.73
N LYS A 238 -1.81 12.44 9.47
CA LYS A 238 -1.44 11.09 9.01
C LYS A 238 -0.10 10.61 9.58
N ASN A 239 0.84 11.53 9.82
CA ASN A 239 2.17 11.19 10.32
C ASN A 239 2.15 10.82 11.81
N LEU A 240 1.34 11.51 12.63
CA LEU A 240 1.19 11.17 14.05
C LEU A 240 0.61 9.76 14.23
N LEU A 241 -0.43 9.44 13.48
CA LEU A 241 -1.06 8.12 13.52
C LEU A 241 -0.09 7.00 13.12
N ARG A 242 0.73 7.22 12.08
CA ARG A 242 1.76 6.26 11.66
C ARG A 242 2.86 6.11 12.72
N ALA A 243 3.26 7.21 13.36
CA ALA A 243 4.23 7.17 14.43
C ALA A 243 3.72 6.39 15.65
N LEU A 244 2.46 6.64 16.07
CA LEU A 244 1.82 5.88 17.16
C LEU A 244 1.70 4.39 16.80
N LEU A 245 1.29 4.07 15.57
CA LEU A 245 1.20 2.70 15.07
C LEU A 245 2.58 2.01 15.12
N SER A 246 3.63 2.67 14.64
CA SER A 246 4.98 2.11 14.68
C SER A 246 5.47 1.87 16.11
N LEU A 247 5.14 2.77 17.04
CA LEU A 247 5.49 2.60 18.45
C LEU A 247 4.81 1.37 19.07
N VAL A 248 3.50 1.19 18.81
CA VAL A 248 2.76 0.01 19.29
C VAL A 248 3.32 -1.28 18.69
N LEU A 249 3.63 -1.29 17.39
CA LEU A 249 4.24 -2.45 16.73
C LEU A 249 5.60 -2.81 17.32
N ILE A 250 6.45 -1.81 17.55
CA ILE A 250 7.78 -2.02 18.17
C ILE A 250 7.63 -2.53 19.60
N ALA A 251 6.76 -1.89 20.40
CA ALA A 251 6.52 -2.32 21.78
C ALA A 251 5.97 -3.76 21.85
N SER A 252 4.99 -4.10 21.02
CA SER A 252 4.46 -5.45 20.92
C SER A 252 5.51 -6.45 20.44
N GLY A 253 6.34 -6.05 19.46
CA GLY A 253 7.44 -6.87 18.97
C GLY A 253 8.47 -7.17 20.05
N ILE A 254 8.88 -6.19 20.86
CA ILE A 254 9.79 -6.38 22.00
C ILE A 254 9.16 -7.33 23.04
N ALA A 255 7.87 -7.13 23.36
CA ALA A 255 7.19 -7.94 24.36
C ALA A 255 7.07 -9.42 23.90
N LEU A 256 6.86 -9.69 22.62
CA LEU A 256 6.81 -11.05 22.09
C LEU A 256 8.20 -11.68 21.95
N VAL A 257 9.21 -10.92 21.53
CA VAL A 257 10.59 -11.40 21.47
C VAL A 257 11.09 -11.83 22.86
N ALA A 258 10.69 -11.12 23.91
CA ALA A 258 11.05 -11.48 25.28
C ALA A 258 10.42 -12.83 25.75
N LYS A 259 9.36 -13.30 25.10
CA LYS A 259 8.70 -14.58 25.33
C LYS A 259 9.14 -15.67 24.35
N GLY A 260 9.79 -15.29 23.24
CA GLY A 260 10.16 -16.18 22.16
C GLY A 260 11.50 -16.90 22.38
N ASP A 261 11.73 -17.95 21.59
CA ASP A 261 13.03 -18.61 21.51
C ASP A 261 14.09 -17.68 20.91
N SER A 262 15.19 -17.50 21.63
CA SER A 262 16.24 -16.52 21.28
C SER A 262 16.96 -16.86 19.96
N ALA A 263 17.11 -18.14 19.62
CA ALA A 263 17.74 -18.56 18.37
C ALA A 263 16.82 -18.26 17.17
N VAL A 264 15.53 -18.54 17.32
CA VAL A 264 14.51 -18.25 16.28
C VAL A 264 14.41 -16.73 16.06
N VAL A 265 14.40 -15.94 17.14
CA VAL A 265 14.40 -14.47 17.08
C VAL A 265 15.60 -13.97 16.28
N ALA A 266 16.82 -14.43 16.62
CA ALA A 266 18.04 -14.02 15.95
C ALA A 266 18.02 -14.36 14.44
N VAL A 267 17.62 -15.59 14.08
CA VAL A 267 17.51 -16.02 12.67
C VAL A 267 16.47 -15.20 11.92
N THR A 268 15.31 -14.96 12.52
CA THR A 268 14.23 -14.19 11.88
C THR A 268 14.64 -12.74 11.68
N ILE A 269 15.26 -12.09 12.68
CA ILE A 269 15.79 -10.74 12.54
C ILE A 269 16.83 -10.68 11.43
N ALA A 270 17.77 -11.63 11.39
CA ALA A 270 18.79 -11.66 10.34
C ALA A 270 18.17 -11.83 8.96
N PHE A 271 17.22 -12.74 8.79
CA PHE A 271 16.54 -13.00 7.51
C PHE A 271 15.74 -11.78 7.02
N VAL A 272 14.93 -11.18 7.89
CA VAL A 272 14.11 -10.03 7.51
C VAL A 272 14.98 -8.79 7.30
N SER A 273 16.04 -8.60 8.10
CA SER A 273 17.02 -7.53 7.91
C SER A 273 17.79 -7.68 6.60
N LEU A 274 18.14 -8.90 6.20
CA LEU A 274 18.78 -9.18 4.91
C LEU A 274 17.86 -8.77 3.75
N ILE A 275 16.58 -9.18 3.79
CA ILE A 275 15.60 -8.81 2.77
C ILE A 275 15.46 -7.30 2.70
N PHE A 276 15.29 -6.64 3.85
CA PHE A 276 15.19 -5.18 3.92
C PHE A 276 16.46 -4.50 3.39
N GLY A 277 17.63 -5.00 3.78
CA GLY A 277 18.93 -4.50 3.30
C GLY A 277 19.09 -4.63 1.79
N VAL A 278 18.67 -5.77 1.20
CA VAL A 278 18.71 -5.98 -0.25
C VAL A 278 17.77 -5.01 -0.97
N VAL A 279 16.53 -4.87 -0.50
CA VAL A 279 15.55 -3.93 -1.06
C VAL A 279 16.05 -2.49 -0.93
N PHE A 280 16.54 -2.11 0.25
CA PHE A 280 17.08 -0.77 0.52
C PHE A 280 18.32 -0.46 -0.34
N THR A 281 19.26 -1.41 -0.45
CA THR A 281 20.45 -1.26 -1.31
C THR A 281 20.06 -1.16 -2.78
N TYR A 282 19.07 -1.93 -3.23
CA TYR A 282 18.54 -1.84 -4.58
C TYR A 282 17.94 -0.45 -4.86
N ILE A 283 17.20 0.10 -3.91
CA ILE A 283 16.63 1.45 -4.00
C ILE A 283 17.75 2.50 -4.07
N LEU A 284 18.72 2.45 -3.15
CA LEU A 284 19.84 3.40 -3.12
C LEU A 284 20.67 3.35 -4.41
N ARG A 285 21.04 2.16 -4.89
CA ARG A 285 21.81 2.00 -6.14
C ARG A 285 21.05 2.53 -7.35
N ARG A 286 19.74 2.54 -7.31
CA ARG A 286 18.90 3.03 -8.40
C ARG A 286 18.78 4.56 -8.40
N GLU A 287 18.71 5.19 -7.22
CA GLU A 287 18.65 6.65 -7.08
C GLU A 287 19.99 7.31 -7.38
N VAL A 288 21.10 6.68 -7.01
CA VAL A 288 22.47 7.20 -7.29
C VAL A 288 22.85 7.12 -8.77
N LYS A 289 22.21 6.26 -9.58
CA LYS A 289 22.45 6.16 -11.03
C LYS A 289 21.63 7.12 -11.90
N LEU A 290 20.85 8.02 -11.33
CA LEU A 290 20.19 9.09 -12.08
C LEU A 290 21.15 10.28 -12.14
N PRO A 291 21.75 10.60 -13.31
CA PRO A 291 22.54 11.82 -13.43
C PRO A 291 21.64 13.01 -13.17
N HIS A 292 22.07 13.86 -12.25
CA HIS A 292 21.48 15.17 -12.04
C HIS A 292 21.64 15.94 -13.35
N GLY A 293 20.54 16.19 -14.07
CA GLY A 293 20.55 17.15 -15.15
C GLY A 293 20.02 16.78 -16.52
N GLU A 294 19.47 15.60 -16.76
CA GLU A 294 18.75 15.38 -18.01
C GLU A 294 17.24 15.49 -17.79
N GLY A 295 16.70 16.66 -18.15
CA GLY A 295 15.26 16.83 -18.36
C GLY A 295 14.75 15.71 -19.26
N VAL A 296 13.63 15.12 -18.87
CA VAL A 296 12.95 14.06 -19.64
C VAL A 296 12.79 14.55 -21.06
N ARG A 297 13.59 14.03 -22.00
CA ARG A 297 13.46 14.37 -23.41
C ARG A 297 12.05 14.01 -23.85
N ALA A 298 11.30 14.98 -24.28
CA ALA A 298 9.88 14.91 -24.65
C ALA A 298 9.58 13.81 -25.70
N TRP A 299 10.58 13.35 -26.44
CA TRP A 299 10.40 12.34 -27.48
C TRP A 299 10.12 10.91 -26.98
N LYS A 300 10.36 10.59 -25.68
CA LYS A 300 9.96 9.29 -25.11
C LYS A 300 8.47 9.17 -24.77
N LEU A 301 7.73 10.27 -24.82
CA LEU A 301 6.27 10.30 -24.66
C LEU A 301 5.52 10.01 -25.98
N VAL A 302 6.19 10.15 -27.10
CA VAL A 302 5.60 9.98 -28.45
C VAL A 302 5.34 8.52 -28.84
N SER A 303 5.89 7.56 -28.11
CA SER A 303 5.72 6.13 -28.41
C SER A 303 4.54 5.45 -27.68
N LEU A 304 3.61 6.22 -27.13
CA LEU A 304 2.42 5.67 -26.48
C LEU A 304 1.27 5.57 -27.49
N PRO A 305 0.72 4.37 -27.79
CA PRO A 305 -0.26 4.17 -28.88
C PRO A 305 -1.60 4.90 -28.71
N TRP A 306 -1.81 5.56 -27.54
CA TRP A 306 -3.05 6.27 -27.20
C TRP A 306 -2.86 7.79 -27.01
N ALA A 307 -1.65 8.31 -27.11
CA ALA A 307 -1.41 9.74 -27.02
C ALA A 307 -1.77 10.40 -28.35
N ARG A 308 -2.88 11.13 -28.40
CA ARG A 308 -3.20 11.96 -29.57
C ARG A 308 -2.13 13.05 -29.75
N PRO A 309 -1.69 13.31 -30.98
CA PRO A 309 -0.64 14.29 -31.29
C PRO A 309 -0.90 15.67 -30.68
N ASP A 310 -2.15 16.07 -30.59
CA ASP A 310 -2.61 17.35 -30.12
C ASP A 310 -2.35 17.57 -28.61
N HIS A 311 -2.55 16.53 -27.79
CA HIS A 311 -2.29 16.59 -26.35
C HIS A 311 -0.78 16.63 -26.04
N VAL A 312 0.04 16.00 -26.89
CA VAL A 312 1.50 16.01 -26.71
C VAL A 312 2.05 17.40 -27.03
N ARG A 313 1.52 18.08 -28.06
CA ARG A 313 1.88 19.48 -28.37
C ARG A 313 1.49 20.44 -27.26
N GLN A 314 0.27 20.38 -26.77
CA GLN A 314 -0.19 21.25 -25.67
C GLN A 314 0.63 21.05 -24.37
N MET A 315 0.99 19.82 -24.03
CA MET A 315 1.87 19.57 -22.87
C MET A 315 3.31 20.07 -23.10
N ALA A 316 3.84 19.96 -24.32
CA ALA A 316 5.16 20.46 -24.65
C ALA A 316 5.19 21.99 -24.58
N GLU A 317 4.17 22.68 -25.07
CA GLU A 317 4.03 24.13 -25.02
C GLU A 317 3.84 24.67 -23.58
N MET A 318 3.03 23.97 -22.76
CA MET A 318 2.89 24.32 -21.34
C MET A 318 4.20 24.12 -20.56
N ASN A 319 4.95 23.09 -20.87
CA ASN A 319 6.24 22.81 -20.20
C ASN A 319 7.34 23.78 -20.64
N ALA A 320 7.33 24.22 -21.90
CA ALA A 320 8.23 25.27 -22.42
C ALA A 320 7.94 26.63 -21.76
N ARG A 321 6.68 26.97 -21.56
CA ARG A 321 6.28 28.20 -20.85
C ARG A 321 6.65 28.20 -19.37
N ASN A 322 6.55 27.04 -18.71
CA ASN A 322 6.88 26.91 -17.28
C ASN A 322 8.39 26.87 -16.99
N ASN A 323 9.21 26.44 -17.95
CA ASN A 323 10.66 26.32 -17.77
C ASN A 323 11.44 27.56 -18.23
N GLY A 324 10.76 28.66 -18.62
CA GLY A 324 11.43 29.92 -18.93
C GLY A 324 12.43 29.84 -20.09
N ASP A 325 12.21 28.97 -21.08
CA ASP A 325 13.09 28.81 -22.24
C ASP A 325 13.07 30.10 -23.07
N PRO A 326 14.21 30.82 -23.20
CA PRO A 326 14.29 32.08 -23.96
C PRO A 326 14.02 31.93 -25.46
N GLY A 327 13.98 30.69 -25.98
CA GLY A 327 13.73 30.38 -27.39
C GLY A 327 12.27 30.54 -27.85
N SER A 328 11.30 30.62 -26.94
CA SER A 328 9.87 30.68 -27.27
C SER A 328 9.35 32.08 -27.59
N ARG A 329 10.23 33.09 -27.59
CA ARG A 329 9.87 34.52 -27.86
C ARG A 329 10.21 34.98 -29.27
N ARG A 330 10.62 34.12 -30.17
CA ARG A 330 10.89 34.53 -31.58
C ARG A 330 9.99 33.70 -32.49
N ASP A 331 8.78 34.17 -32.73
CA ASP A 331 8.03 34.09 -33.98
C ASP A 331 6.66 34.79 -33.76
N GLY A 332 6.70 36.10 -33.82
CA GLY A 332 5.53 36.95 -33.71
C GLY A 332 5.94 38.42 -33.91
N GLY A 333 6.80 38.69 -34.88
CA GLY A 333 7.10 40.03 -35.37
C GLY A 333 6.08 40.40 -36.45
N PRO A 334 5.53 41.61 -36.42
CA PRO A 334 4.63 42.11 -37.46
C PRO A 334 5.44 42.52 -38.67
N ALA A 335 5.19 41.92 -39.82
CA ALA A 335 5.59 42.47 -41.10
C ALA A 335 4.65 43.66 -41.41
N GLY A 336 5.31 44.75 -41.68
CA GLY A 336 4.75 46.06 -41.86
C GLY A 336 4.07 46.27 -43.19
N GLY A 337 3.41 47.42 -43.24
CA GLY A 337 3.54 48.33 -44.35
C GLY A 337 2.29 48.57 -45.19
N GLU A 338 1.93 49.81 -45.22
CA GLU A 338 1.28 50.57 -46.30
C GLU A 338 -0.24 50.52 -46.43
N SER A 339 -0.87 51.64 -45.96
CA SER A 339 -1.20 52.80 -46.78
C SER A 339 -2.42 52.60 -47.67
N GLN A 340 -3.47 53.27 -47.38
CA GLN A 340 -4.27 54.24 -48.14
C GLN A 340 -5.72 54.25 -47.61
N ARG A 341 -6.10 55.35 -46.96
CA ARG A 341 -6.90 56.45 -47.42
C ARG A 341 -8.28 56.08 -48.01
N GLU A 342 -9.22 56.81 -47.43
CA GLU A 342 -10.44 57.40 -48.01
C GLU A 342 -11.74 56.62 -47.84
N ALA A 343 -12.60 57.28 -47.18
CA ALA A 343 -13.91 57.83 -47.44
C ALA A 343 -15.03 57.28 -46.53
N GLU A 344 -15.45 58.14 -45.61
CA GLU A 344 -16.86 58.31 -45.24
C GLU A 344 -17.68 58.70 -46.49
N PRO A 345 -19.02 58.63 -46.55
CA PRO A 345 -19.96 58.96 -45.51
C PRO A 345 -21.30 58.20 -45.44
N GLU A 346 -22.01 58.52 -44.37
CA GLU A 346 -23.45 58.77 -44.23
C GLU A 346 -24.51 57.74 -44.64
N GLY A 347 -25.46 57.62 -43.72
CA GLY A 347 -26.86 57.36 -44.07
C GLY A 347 -27.50 56.33 -43.18
N GLU A 348 -28.15 56.84 -42.15
CA GLU A 348 -29.59 56.85 -41.95
C GLU A 348 -30.29 55.53 -41.73
N GLU A 349 -30.87 55.50 -40.57
CA GLU A 349 -32.30 55.33 -40.27
C GLU A 349 -32.85 53.93 -40.06
N SER A 350 -33.41 53.90 -38.92
CA SER A 350 -34.79 53.52 -38.59
C SER A 350 -35.15 52.05 -38.48
N GLY A 351 -35.77 51.82 -37.38
CA GLY A 351 -37.01 51.10 -37.33
C GLY A 351 -37.00 49.79 -36.56
N SER A 352 -37.37 49.88 -35.30
CA SER A 352 -38.69 49.53 -34.79
C SER A 352 -39.04 48.08 -34.62
N GLN A 353 -39.36 47.78 -33.37
CA GLN A 353 -40.46 46.93 -32.87
C GLN A 353 -40.24 45.43 -32.86
N ALA A 354 -40.22 44.88 -31.67
CA ALA A 354 -41.38 44.36 -30.97
C ALA A 354 -41.70 42.89 -31.24
N GLY A 355 -41.91 42.22 -30.19
CA GLY A 355 -42.88 41.14 -30.08
C GLY A 355 -42.32 39.76 -29.63
N GLU A 356 -42.49 39.54 -28.38
CA GLU A 356 -43.32 38.50 -27.76
C GLU A 356 -43.17 37.07 -28.36
N ARG A 357 -42.63 36.17 -27.68
CA ARG A 357 -43.25 35.13 -26.80
C ARG A 357 -42.14 34.28 -26.16
#